data_8dc09fb04227e19da6ce9cb7b227d09f
#
_entry.id   8dc09fb04227e19da6ce9cb7b227d09f
#
_cell.length_a   1.000
_cell.length_b   1.000
_cell.length_c   1.000
_cell.angle_alpha   90.00
_cell.angle_beta   90.00
_cell.angle_gamma   90.00
#
_symmetry.space_group_name_H-M   'P 1'
#
loop_
_entity.id
_entity.type
_entity.pdbx_description
1 polymer ?
#
loop_
_entity_poly.entity_id
_entity_poly.type
_entity_poly.pdbx_seq_one_letter_code
_entity_poly.pdbx_strand_id
1 'polypeptide(L)'
;MAKENQFVEQIANIDEDFPQWYTDVVLKTKLVDYGPVKGTMVIRPYGYAIWENIQNEMNARFKKRGVENAYFPLLIPMSYFTKEAEHVEGFAPEVAVVTIGGGEELAEPLAIRPTSETIIGSMMSKWIQSYRDLPMKVNQWCNVMRWEKT
;
A
#
# COMPACT_ATOMS: atom_id res chain seq x y z
N MET A 1 -0.54 20.42 14.78
CA MET A 1 -1.65 21.30 14.38
C MET A 1 -2.02 20.89 12.97
N ALA A 2 -3.25 20.40 12.78
CA ALA A 2 -3.75 20.12 11.44
C ALA A 2 -3.75 21.44 10.67
N LYS A 3 -3.16 21.46 9.46
CA LYS A 3 -3.33 22.60 8.57
C LYS A 3 -4.84 22.68 8.27
N GLU A 4 -5.46 23.78 8.66
CA GLU A 4 -6.83 24.10 8.26
C GLU A 4 -6.94 23.99 6.74
N ASN A 5 -8.11 23.55 6.26
CA ASN A 5 -8.46 23.49 4.85
C ASN A 5 -7.99 24.76 4.13
N GLN A 6 -6.81 24.73 3.54
CA GLN A 6 -6.34 25.83 2.72
C GLN A 6 -7.14 25.78 1.41
N PHE A 7 -8.06 26.72 1.29
CA PHE A 7 -8.70 26.97 0.02
C PHE A 7 -7.63 27.51 -0.95
N VAL A 8 -7.33 26.75 -2.00
CA VAL A 8 -6.33 27.14 -3.00
C VAL A 8 -6.96 28.20 -3.90
N GLU A 9 -6.63 29.46 -3.67
CA GLU A 9 -7.12 30.58 -4.50
C GLU A 9 -6.37 30.67 -5.84
N GLN A 10 -5.05 30.54 -5.79
CA GLN A 10 -4.18 30.53 -6.96
C GLN A 10 -3.30 29.29 -6.98
N ILE A 11 -2.99 28.81 -8.17
CA ILE A 11 -2.06 27.68 -8.37
C ILE A 11 -0.66 28.27 -8.54
N ALA A 12 0.32 27.69 -7.83
CA ALA A 12 1.73 28.07 -7.98
C ALA A 12 2.21 27.86 -9.43
N ASN A 13 3.24 28.60 -9.81
CA ASN A 13 3.83 28.42 -11.13
C ASN A 13 4.65 27.12 -11.16
N ILE A 14 4.39 26.28 -12.15
CA ILE A 14 5.05 24.98 -12.32
C ILE A 14 6.57 25.09 -12.47
N ASP A 15 7.06 26.16 -13.11
CA ASP A 15 8.49 26.37 -13.36
C ASP A 15 9.24 26.95 -12.15
N GLU A 16 8.52 27.54 -11.19
CA GLU A 16 9.08 28.18 -10.01
C GLU A 16 9.01 27.26 -8.77
N ASP A 17 7.88 26.57 -8.59
CA ASP A 17 7.66 25.67 -7.45
C ASP A 17 6.81 24.47 -7.87
N PHE A 18 7.43 23.48 -8.46
CA PHE A 18 6.76 22.25 -8.90
C PHE A 18 6.06 21.49 -7.77
N PRO A 19 6.64 21.30 -6.57
CA PRO A 19 5.96 20.62 -5.47
C PRO A 19 4.67 21.32 -5.02
N GLN A 20 4.73 22.63 -4.90
CA GLN A 20 3.54 23.41 -4.54
C GLN A 20 2.50 23.40 -5.66
N TRP A 21 2.92 23.59 -6.91
CA TRP A 21 2.04 23.49 -8.08
C TRP A 21 1.30 22.15 -8.12
N TYR A 22 2.01 21.03 -7.91
CA TYR A 22 1.41 19.69 -7.89
C TYR A 22 0.34 19.57 -6.79
N THR A 23 0.67 20.03 -5.60
CA THR A 23 -0.25 20.02 -4.45
C THR A 23 -1.50 20.86 -4.72
N ASP A 24 -1.31 22.07 -5.24
CA ASP A 24 -2.41 22.99 -5.55
C ASP A 24 -3.35 22.39 -6.62
N VAL A 25 -2.77 21.82 -7.68
CA VAL A 25 -3.55 21.19 -8.75
C VAL A 25 -4.42 20.06 -8.22
N VAL A 26 -3.85 19.11 -7.49
CA VAL A 26 -4.61 17.92 -7.02
C VAL A 26 -5.70 18.29 -6.01
N LEU A 27 -5.48 19.33 -5.20
CA LEU A 27 -6.49 19.85 -4.25
C LEU A 27 -7.58 20.66 -4.98
N LYS A 28 -7.19 21.59 -5.83
CA LYS A 28 -8.14 22.48 -6.54
C LYS A 28 -9.04 21.71 -7.49
N THR A 29 -8.52 20.70 -8.15
CA THR A 29 -9.30 19.81 -9.03
C THR A 29 -10.12 18.78 -8.26
N LYS A 30 -10.03 18.75 -6.93
CA LYS A 30 -10.74 17.82 -6.06
C LYS A 30 -10.40 16.35 -6.33
N LEU A 31 -9.17 16.07 -6.76
CA LEU A 31 -8.67 14.70 -6.93
C LEU A 31 -8.38 14.06 -5.58
N VAL A 32 -7.79 14.82 -4.67
CA VAL A 32 -7.46 14.37 -3.31
C VAL A 32 -7.84 15.42 -2.26
N ASP A 33 -7.80 15.01 -1.01
CA ASP A 33 -7.88 15.88 0.17
C ASP A 33 -6.98 15.31 1.27
N TYR A 34 -6.58 16.13 2.23
CA TYR A 34 -5.77 15.66 3.35
C TYR A 34 -6.58 14.83 4.33
N GLY A 35 -6.00 13.72 4.77
CA GLY A 35 -6.56 12.90 5.83
C GLY A 35 -6.34 13.50 7.22
N PRO A 36 -7.06 12.99 8.24
CA PRO A 36 -6.94 13.48 9.62
C PRO A 36 -5.61 13.11 10.27
N VAL A 37 -4.93 12.10 9.79
CA VAL A 37 -3.60 11.67 10.26
C VAL A 37 -2.53 12.31 9.38
N LYS A 38 -1.48 12.88 10.01
CA LYS A 38 -0.38 13.49 9.26
C LYS A 38 0.22 12.50 8.25
N GLY A 39 0.42 12.96 7.02
CA GLY A 39 0.97 12.14 5.92
C GLY A 39 -0.05 11.26 5.22
N THR A 40 -1.34 11.34 5.59
CA THR A 40 -2.41 10.62 4.90
C THR A 40 -3.22 11.54 3.99
N MET A 41 -3.79 10.96 2.93
CA MET A 41 -4.70 11.66 2.04
C MET A 41 -5.92 10.81 1.71
N VAL A 42 -7.02 11.47 1.40
CA VAL A 42 -8.23 10.87 0.86
C VAL A 42 -8.23 11.06 -0.65
N ILE A 43 -8.22 9.99 -1.41
CA ILE A 43 -8.42 10.05 -2.86
C ILE A 43 -9.92 10.19 -3.09
N ARG A 44 -10.35 11.32 -3.65
CA ARG A 44 -11.76 11.62 -3.88
C ARG A 44 -12.29 10.87 -5.11
N PRO A 45 -13.62 10.77 -5.30
CA PRO A 45 -14.19 9.98 -6.38
C PRO A 45 -13.63 10.29 -7.76
N TYR A 46 -13.37 11.56 -8.08
CA TYR A 46 -12.80 11.94 -9.37
C TYR A 46 -11.35 11.45 -9.55
N GLY A 47 -10.53 11.55 -8.51
CA GLY A 47 -9.17 10.98 -8.51
C GLY A 47 -9.20 9.45 -8.50
N TYR A 48 -10.13 8.86 -7.77
CA TYR A 48 -10.24 7.40 -7.69
C TYR A 48 -10.68 6.78 -9.03
N ALA A 49 -11.51 7.48 -9.81
CA ALA A 49 -11.89 7.03 -11.14
C ALA A 49 -10.70 6.85 -12.10
N ILE A 50 -9.63 7.65 -11.95
CA ILE A 50 -8.39 7.46 -12.71
C ILE A 50 -7.76 6.12 -12.34
N TRP A 51 -7.69 5.82 -11.04
CA TRP A 51 -7.18 4.55 -10.53
C TRP A 51 -8.01 3.36 -11.03
N GLU A 52 -9.34 3.45 -10.96
CA GLU A 52 -10.23 2.38 -11.43
C GLU A 52 -10.02 2.08 -12.92
N ASN A 53 -9.83 3.10 -13.75
CA ASN A 53 -9.53 2.89 -15.17
C ASN A 53 -8.21 2.16 -15.38
N ILE A 54 -7.15 2.53 -14.65
CA ILE A 54 -5.85 1.84 -14.70
C ILE A 54 -6.01 0.39 -14.22
N GLN A 55 -6.69 0.19 -13.10
CA GLN A 55 -6.90 -1.13 -12.51
C GLN A 55 -7.68 -2.05 -13.47
N ASN A 56 -8.76 -1.55 -14.06
CA ASN A 56 -9.60 -2.32 -14.97
C ASN A 56 -8.83 -2.76 -16.23
N GLU A 57 -8.07 -1.86 -16.83
CA GLU A 57 -7.28 -2.16 -18.03
C GLU A 57 -6.15 -3.18 -17.70
N MET A 58 -5.41 -2.97 -16.62
CA MET A 58 -4.35 -3.87 -16.20
C MET A 58 -4.91 -5.24 -15.81
N ASN A 59 -6.00 -5.28 -15.05
CA ASN A 59 -6.64 -6.53 -14.63
C ASN A 59 -7.13 -7.35 -15.82
N ALA A 60 -7.71 -6.70 -16.83
CA ALA A 60 -8.12 -7.39 -18.06
C ALA A 60 -6.93 -8.03 -18.80
N ARG A 61 -5.78 -7.33 -18.85
CA ARG A 61 -4.54 -7.85 -19.45
C ARG A 61 -3.96 -9.02 -18.66
N PHE A 62 -3.96 -8.94 -17.33
CA PHE A 62 -3.50 -10.02 -16.44
C PHE A 62 -4.35 -11.29 -16.63
N LYS A 63 -5.67 -11.15 -16.63
CA LYS A 63 -6.59 -12.29 -16.83
C LYS A 63 -6.40 -12.97 -18.18
N LYS A 64 -6.19 -12.22 -19.26
CA LYS A 64 -5.86 -12.78 -20.59
C LYS A 64 -4.58 -13.63 -20.59
N ARG A 65 -3.70 -13.46 -19.61
CA ARG A 65 -2.45 -14.22 -19.44
C ARG A 65 -2.55 -15.32 -18.37
N GLY A 66 -3.77 -15.61 -17.91
CA GLY A 66 -4.04 -16.65 -16.92
C GLY A 66 -3.62 -16.26 -15.50
N VAL A 67 -3.56 -14.95 -15.20
CA VAL A 67 -3.32 -14.47 -13.83
C VAL A 67 -4.65 -14.37 -13.10
N GLU A 68 -4.72 -14.93 -11.90
CA GLU A 68 -5.89 -14.89 -11.03
C GLU A 68 -5.68 -13.89 -9.88
N ASN A 69 -6.76 -13.23 -9.47
CA ASN A 69 -6.69 -12.32 -8.33
C ASN A 69 -6.80 -13.12 -7.02
N ALA A 70 -5.91 -12.84 -6.09
CA ALA A 70 -5.95 -13.34 -4.73
C ALA A 70 -5.92 -12.17 -3.74
N TYR A 71 -6.22 -12.42 -2.49
CA TYR A 71 -6.12 -11.42 -1.42
C TYR A 71 -5.40 -12.04 -0.22
N PHE A 72 -4.36 -11.37 0.25
CA PHE A 72 -3.57 -11.77 1.39
C PHE A 72 -3.81 -10.82 2.57
N PRO A 73 -3.70 -11.30 3.83
CA PRO A 73 -3.99 -10.50 5.01
C PRO A 73 -3.20 -9.20 5.10
N LEU A 74 -3.85 -8.17 5.68
CA LEU A 74 -3.22 -6.88 5.97
C LEU A 74 -2.19 -6.99 7.09
N LEU A 75 -2.49 -7.80 8.11
CA LEU A 75 -1.66 -7.99 9.30
C LEU A 75 -0.77 -9.21 9.10
N ILE A 76 0.53 -9.02 9.30
CA ILE A 76 1.56 -10.04 9.13
C ILE A 76 2.32 -10.19 10.44
N PRO A 77 2.53 -11.41 10.97
CA PRO A 77 3.34 -11.62 12.16
C PRO A 77 4.74 -11.02 12.02
N MET A 78 5.22 -10.33 13.04
CA MET A 78 6.55 -9.70 13.00
C MET A 78 7.67 -10.73 12.81
N SER A 79 7.48 -11.97 13.25
CA SER A 79 8.43 -13.07 13.04
C SER A 79 8.75 -13.36 11.57
N TYR A 80 7.84 -13.00 10.65
CA TYR A 80 8.09 -13.16 9.21
C TYR A 80 9.18 -12.21 8.71
N PHE A 81 9.19 -10.99 9.22
CA PHE A 81 10.19 -9.98 8.84
C PHE A 81 11.56 -10.22 9.50
N THR A 82 11.55 -10.75 10.72
CA THR A 82 12.81 -11.10 11.41
C THR A 82 13.58 -12.19 10.68
N LYS A 83 12.87 -13.19 10.15
CA LYS A 83 13.49 -14.25 9.34
C LYS A 83 14.06 -13.74 8.02
N GLU A 84 13.45 -12.73 7.41
CA GLU A 84 13.97 -12.12 6.18
C GLU A 84 15.18 -11.21 6.46
N ALA A 85 15.17 -10.49 7.58
CA ALA A 85 16.29 -9.62 7.96
C ALA A 85 17.60 -10.39 8.18
N GLU A 86 17.52 -11.69 8.53
CA GLU A 86 18.68 -12.58 8.62
C GLU A 86 19.26 -12.93 7.23
N HIS A 87 18.49 -12.76 6.15
CA HIS A 87 18.89 -13.12 4.79
C HIS A 87 19.17 -11.92 3.89
N VAL A 88 18.74 -10.71 4.28
CA VAL A 88 18.91 -9.48 3.49
C VAL A 88 19.54 -8.39 4.35
N GLU A 89 20.85 -8.17 4.19
CA GLU A 89 21.53 -7.04 4.82
C GLU A 89 20.87 -5.71 4.41
N GLY A 90 20.41 -4.94 5.39
CA GLY A 90 19.92 -3.59 5.21
C GLY A 90 18.40 -3.42 5.06
N PHE A 91 17.60 -4.47 5.13
CA PHE A 91 16.15 -4.36 5.09
C PHE A 91 15.55 -4.40 6.51
N ALA A 92 15.54 -3.27 7.19
CA ALA A 92 14.65 -3.04 8.33
C ALA A 92 13.49 -2.16 7.83
N PRO A 93 12.36 -2.72 7.41
CA PRO A 93 11.26 -1.90 6.96
C PRO A 93 10.74 -1.06 8.14
N GLU A 94 10.64 0.25 7.96
CA GLU A 94 9.90 1.09 8.88
C GLU A 94 8.43 0.68 8.80
N VAL A 95 7.97 -0.07 9.79
CA VAL A 95 6.62 -0.67 9.81
C VAL A 95 5.75 -0.03 10.88
N ALA A 96 4.46 0.11 10.59
CA ALA A 96 3.47 0.34 11.63
C ALA A 96 3.15 -1.01 12.30
N VAL A 97 3.26 -1.06 13.63
CA VAL A 97 3.11 -2.29 14.41
C VAL A 97 1.88 -2.22 15.28
N VAL A 98 1.08 -3.27 15.27
CA VAL A 98 -0.07 -3.48 16.16
C VAL A 98 0.39 -4.39 17.29
N THR A 99 0.33 -3.88 18.52
CA THR A 99 0.71 -4.60 19.74
C THR A 99 -0.48 -4.92 20.64
N ILE A 100 -1.61 -4.23 20.44
CA ILE A 100 -2.82 -4.39 21.24
C ILE A 100 -3.99 -4.69 20.31
N GLY A 101 -4.78 -5.71 20.65
CA GLY A 101 -6.01 -6.07 19.95
C GLY A 101 -7.10 -6.44 20.95
N GLY A 102 -8.33 -5.90 20.76
CA GLY A 102 -9.43 -6.18 21.68
C GLY A 102 -9.24 -5.66 23.12
N GLY A 103 -8.31 -4.74 23.33
CA GLY A 103 -7.96 -4.18 24.64
C GLY A 103 -6.87 -4.97 25.39
N GLU A 104 -6.33 -6.02 24.80
CA GLU A 104 -5.29 -6.87 25.38
C GLU A 104 -4.00 -6.83 24.53
N GLU A 105 -2.85 -7.02 25.16
CA GLU A 105 -1.59 -7.17 24.46
C GLU A 105 -1.58 -8.46 23.63
N LEU A 106 -1.10 -8.34 22.39
CA LEU A 106 -0.96 -9.52 21.53
C LEU A 106 0.25 -10.36 21.95
N ALA A 107 0.09 -11.68 21.92
CA ALA A 107 1.20 -12.61 22.18
C ALA A 107 2.37 -12.43 21.19
N GLU A 108 2.08 -12.00 19.97
CA GLU A 108 3.05 -11.64 18.95
C GLU A 108 2.61 -10.34 18.28
N PRO A 109 3.48 -9.32 18.18
CA PRO A 109 3.20 -8.10 17.44
C PRO A 109 2.93 -8.38 15.95
N LEU A 110 2.03 -7.61 15.36
CA LEU A 110 1.67 -7.74 13.95
C LEU A 110 2.07 -6.47 13.19
N ALA A 111 2.73 -6.62 12.06
CA ALA A 111 3.00 -5.51 11.15
C ALA A 111 1.79 -5.25 10.25
N ILE A 112 1.45 -3.99 10.04
CA ILE A 112 0.64 -3.60 8.88
C ILE A 112 1.54 -3.75 7.66
N ARG A 113 1.16 -4.57 6.69
CA ARG A 113 2.02 -4.96 5.57
C ARG A 113 2.73 -3.79 4.90
N PRO A 114 4.06 -3.70 4.98
CA PRO A 114 4.86 -2.76 4.20
C PRO A 114 5.09 -3.28 2.77
N THR A 115 4.98 -4.58 2.64
CA THR A 115 5.13 -5.39 1.43
C THR A 115 4.42 -6.72 1.65
N SER A 116 4.10 -7.46 0.59
CA SER A 116 3.32 -8.72 0.71
C SER A 116 4.13 -9.98 0.37
N GLU A 117 5.40 -9.86 -0.03
CA GLU A 117 6.20 -10.99 -0.51
C GLU A 117 6.36 -12.09 0.55
N THR A 118 6.58 -11.73 1.81
CA THR A 118 6.70 -12.68 2.91
C THR A 118 5.47 -13.55 3.08
N ILE A 119 4.30 -12.92 3.17
CA ILE A 119 3.04 -13.67 3.34
C ILE A 119 2.66 -14.44 2.07
N ILE A 120 2.91 -13.87 0.89
CA ILE A 120 2.69 -14.55 -0.39
C ILE A 120 3.57 -15.78 -0.48
N GLY A 121 4.88 -15.66 -0.22
CA GLY A 121 5.82 -16.78 -0.26
C GLY A 121 5.45 -17.89 0.72
N SER A 122 5.08 -17.51 1.95
CA SER A 122 4.62 -18.47 2.97
C SER A 122 3.37 -19.23 2.55
N MET A 123 2.41 -18.57 1.90
CA MET A 123 1.19 -19.23 1.44
C MET A 123 1.46 -20.07 0.19
N MET A 124 2.25 -19.58 -0.76
CA MET A 124 2.61 -20.34 -1.96
C MET A 124 3.37 -21.62 -1.63
N SER A 125 4.24 -21.60 -0.61
CA SER A 125 4.93 -22.82 -0.16
C SER A 125 4.00 -23.90 0.37
N LYS A 126 2.80 -23.52 0.84
CA LYS A 126 1.75 -24.46 1.24
C LYS A 126 0.89 -24.92 0.07
N TRP A 127 0.65 -24.07 -0.91
CA TRP A 127 -0.22 -24.36 -2.04
C TRP A 127 0.48 -25.17 -3.14
N ILE A 128 1.78 -24.91 -3.35
CA ILE A 128 2.58 -25.61 -4.38
C ILE A 128 3.17 -26.85 -3.75
N GLN A 129 2.55 -27.99 -3.99
CA GLN A 129 2.98 -29.30 -3.45
C GLN A 129 3.73 -30.13 -4.49
N SER A 130 3.56 -29.80 -5.77
CA SER A 130 4.21 -30.48 -6.86
C SER A 130 4.36 -29.59 -8.09
N TYR A 131 5.16 -30.04 -9.09
CA TYR A 131 5.28 -29.33 -10.35
C TYR A 131 3.97 -29.22 -11.13
N ARG A 132 2.95 -30.02 -10.79
CA ARG A 132 1.63 -29.97 -11.41
C ARG A 132 0.81 -28.77 -10.99
N ASP A 133 1.18 -28.15 -9.88
CA ASP A 133 0.55 -26.92 -9.39
C ASP A 133 1.09 -25.66 -10.10
N LEU A 134 2.03 -25.85 -11.00
CA LEU A 134 2.67 -24.78 -11.77
C LEU A 134 2.24 -24.81 -13.26
N PRO A 135 2.18 -23.63 -13.90
CA PRO A 135 2.49 -22.31 -13.37
C PRO A 135 1.35 -21.74 -12.53
N MET A 136 1.65 -21.30 -11.32
CA MET A 136 0.73 -20.51 -10.50
C MET A 136 1.01 -19.01 -10.72
N LYS A 137 -0.02 -18.26 -11.13
CA LYS A 137 0.10 -16.84 -11.44
C LYS A 137 -0.99 -16.08 -10.69
N VAL A 138 -0.59 -15.34 -9.67
CA VAL A 138 -1.53 -14.55 -8.86
C VAL A 138 -1.18 -13.07 -8.89
N ASN A 139 -2.20 -12.24 -8.75
CA ASN A 139 -2.11 -10.80 -8.57
C ASN A 139 -2.92 -10.40 -7.34
N GLN A 140 -2.45 -9.37 -6.63
CA GLN A 140 -3.21 -8.76 -5.55
C GLN A 140 -3.36 -7.26 -5.79
N TRP A 141 -4.59 -6.77 -5.75
CA TRP A 141 -4.89 -5.34 -5.66
C TRP A 141 -5.05 -4.98 -4.19
N CYS A 142 -4.07 -4.28 -3.64
CA CYS A 142 -4.07 -3.92 -2.23
C CYS A 142 -3.24 -2.65 -1.99
N ASN A 143 -3.40 -2.08 -0.80
CA ASN A 143 -2.50 -1.08 -0.28
C ASN A 143 -1.35 -1.71 0.51
N VAL A 144 -0.27 -0.98 0.66
CA VAL A 144 0.82 -1.22 1.61
C VAL A 144 1.03 0.04 2.43
N MET A 145 1.62 -0.09 3.61
CA MET A 145 1.94 1.04 4.48
C MET A 145 3.41 0.97 4.91
N ARG A 146 4.14 2.05 4.69
CA ARG A 146 5.49 2.23 5.22
C ARG A 146 5.49 3.43 6.15
N TRP A 147 6.10 3.25 7.32
CA TRP A 147 6.22 4.32 8.31
C TRP A 147 7.51 5.07 8.07
N GLU A 148 7.53 5.89 7.03
CA GLU A 148 8.73 6.64 6.63
C GLU A 148 8.86 7.92 7.46
N LYS A 149 10.08 8.20 7.94
CA LYS A 149 10.40 9.49 8.56
C LYS A 149 10.58 10.51 7.45
N THR A 150 9.79 11.57 7.49
CA THR A 150 9.92 12.76 6.64
C THR A 150 10.74 13.83 7.34
#